data_b7e44369e35a8314c36436b2dba83a5e
#
_entry.id   b7e44369e35a8314c36436b2dba83a5e
#
_cell.length_a   1.000
_cell.length_b   1.000
_cell.length_c   1.000
_cell.angle_alpha   90.00
_cell.angle_beta   90.00
_cell.angle_gamma   90.00
#
_symmetry.space_group_name_H-M   'P 1'
#
loop_
_entity.id
_entity.type
_entity.pdbx_description
1 polymer ?
#
loop_
_entity_poly.entity_id
_entity_poly.type
_entity_poly.pdbx_seq_one_letter_code
_entity_poly.pdbx_strand_id
1 'polypeptide(L)'
;MKDIKYIKDYYNRYYTDKLQSLFEKTLILQAFKPYENDKRQGKWLSKQMDIKGDEKILECGCGIGGVMKQLATLHPNTDFHGINISDGQLKIAEGVLKDFDNCSTSIQSYMNTNYEDNTFDLVYFCESMGYANFEDVMKEAIRILKPNGKLYINEIVTKCDEDKLSKKELDNLNHFIDSWFYNVYDIKTIINKVEKIGGLELIKNNRFVKPSIHWMNAVRKTELKKIHNAKWSNIPPLRGADFLYRKI
;
A
#
# COMPACT_ATOMS: atom_id res chain seq x y z
N MET A 1 -10.61 -12.25 -10.13
CA MET A 1 -9.48 -11.30 -10.10
C MET A 1 -9.27 -10.77 -11.51
N LYS A 2 -9.19 -9.46 -11.73
CA LYS A 2 -8.88 -8.92 -13.06
C LYS A 2 -7.42 -9.14 -13.39
N ASP A 3 -7.12 -9.29 -14.69
CA ASP A 3 -5.78 -9.49 -15.21
C ASP A 3 -4.84 -8.36 -14.74
N ILE A 4 -3.64 -8.70 -14.30
CA ILE A 4 -2.58 -7.76 -13.90
C ILE A 4 -2.31 -6.70 -14.99
N LYS A 5 -2.48 -7.08 -16.26
CA LYS A 5 -2.41 -6.18 -17.41
C LYS A 5 -3.44 -5.05 -17.31
N TYR A 6 -4.68 -5.36 -16.91
CA TYR A 6 -5.73 -4.36 -16.76
C TYR A 6 -5.40 -3.37 -15.64
N ILE A 7 -4.87 -3.84 -14.50
CA ILE A 7 -4.45 -3.00 -13.38
C ILE A 7 -3.29 -2.09 -13.82
N LYS A 8 -2.30 -2.64 -14.54
CA LYS A 8 -1.19 -1.87 -15.12
C LYS A 8 -1.69 -0.76 -16.04
N ASP A 9 -2.57 -1.08 -17.00
CA ASP A 9 -3.14 -0.13 -17.95
C ASP A 9 -3.97 0.96 -17.25
N TYR A 10 -4.70 0.59 -16.19
CA TYR A 10 -5.46 1.53 -15.36
C TYR A 10 -4.53 2.57 -14.71
N TYR A 11 -3.45 2.11 -14.05
CA TYR A 11 -2.49 3.00 -13.40
C TYR A 11 -1.71 3.85 -14.40
N ASN A 12 -1.33 3.31 -15.55
CA ASN A 12 -0.61 4.05 -16.58
C ASN A 12 -1.46 5.13 -17.26
N ARG A 13 -2.71 4.85 -17.58
CA ARG A 13 -3.55 5.75 -18.41
C ARG A 13 -4.43 6.69 -17.61
N TYR A 14 -5.02 6.21 -16.51
CA TYR A 14 -6.08 6.95 -15.83
C TYR A 14 -5.62 7.57 -14.52
N TYR A 15 -4.76 6.86 -13.81
CA TYR A 15 -4.39 7.28 -12.47
C TYR A 15 -3.28 8.32 -12.48
N THR A 16 -2.24 8.11 -13.28
CA THR A 16 -1.06 8.96 -13.30
C THR A 16 -1.37 10.35 -13.84
N ASP A 17 -2.03 10.43 -15.00
CA ASP A 17 -2.33 11.72 -15.65
C ASP A 17 -3.38 12.53 -14.90
N LYS A 18 -4.39 11.86 -14.32
CA LYS A 18 -5.54 12.53 -13.70
C LYS A 18 -5.34 12.91 -12.24
N LEU A 19 -4.33 12.38 -11.58
CA LEU A 19 -3.98 12.73 -10.22
C LEU A 19 -2.80 13.68 -10.08
N GLN A 20 -2.27 14.23 -11.18
CA GLN A 20 -1.13 15.14 -11.15
C GLN A 20 -1.35 16.32 -10.19
N SER A 21 -2.55 16.89 -10.12
CA SER A 21 -2.87 17.96 -9.16
C SER A 21 -2.80 17.51 -7.68
N LEU A 22 -2.84 16.20 -7.42
CA LEU A 22 -2.62 15.65 -6.10
C LEU A 22 -1.13 15.58 -5.77
N PHE A 23 -0.28 15.26 -6.74
CA PHE A 23 1.17 15.18 -6.59
C PHE A 23 1.80 16.52 -6.19
N GLU A 24 1.18 17.64 -6.56
CA GLU A 24 1.57 18.99 -6.11
C GLU A 24 1.37 19.19 -4.60
N LYS A 25 0.48 18.42 -3.97
CA LYS A 25 0.07 18.59 -2.56
C LYS A 25 0.63 17.50 -1.65
N THR A 26 0.76 16.29 -2.15
CA THR A 26 1.26 15.13 -1.41
C THR A 26 1.85 14.11 -2.37
N LEU A 27 2.97 13.53 -2.01
CA LEU A 27 3.57 12.39 -2.70
C LEU A 27 3.11 11.04 -2.09
N ILE A 28 2.59 11.06 -0.86
CA ILE A 28 2.04 9.88 -0.20
C ILE A 28 0.57 9.74 -0.55
N LEU A 29 0.27 8.87 -1.51
CA LEU A 29 -1.05 8.72 -2.14
C LEU A 29 -1.97 7.74 -1.42
N GLN A 30 -1.88 7.63 -0.10
CA GLN A 30 -2.76 6.78 0.70
C GLN A 30 -4.16 7.37 0.87
N ALA A 31 -5.20 6.54 0.73
CA ALA A 31 -6.59 6.92 0.96
C ALA A 31 -6.90 7.11 2.45
N PHE A 32 -6.24 6.33 3.32
CA PHE A 32 -6.32 6.43 4.76
C PHE A 32 -4.95 6.64 5.36
N LYS A 33 -4.73 7.78 6.01
CA LYS A 33 -3.46 8.08 6.68
C LYS A 33 -3.68 8.99 7.89
N PRO A 34 -2.94 8.79 9.01
CA PRO A 34 -3.05 9.63 10.21
C PRO A 34 -2.67 11.09 9.96
N TYR A 35 -1.75 11.36 9.04
CA TYR A 35 -1.24 12.71 8.78
C TYR A 35 -1.29 13.07 7.31
N GLU A 36 -1.84 14.25 6.97
CA GLU A 36 -1.86 14.78 5.61
C GLU A 36 -0.49 15.29 5.15
N ASN A 37 0.33 15.79 6.07
CA ASN A 37 1.67 16.24 5.77
C ASN A 37 2.62 15.04 5.59
N ASP A 38 3.25 14.92 4.43
CA ASP A 38 4.09 13.78 4.06
C ASP A 38 5.25 13.53 5.03
N LYS A 39 5.92 14.59 5.53
CA LYS A 39 7.01 14.47 6.50
C LYS A 39 6.53 13.88 7.84
N ARG A 40 5.34 14.27 8.31
CA ARG A 40 4.74 13.71 9.54
C ARG A 40 4.27 12.27 9.30
N GLN A 41 3.69 12.00 8.12
CA GLN A 41 3.27 10.67 7.74
C GLN A 41 4.48 9.73 7.63
N GLY A 42 5.57 10.16 6.99
CA GLY A 42 6.81 9.39 6.90
C GLY A 42 7.41 9.05 8.27
N LYS A 43 7.46 10.03 9.20
CA LYS A 43 7.91 9.79 10.57
C LYS A 43 7.02 8.77 11.30
N TRP A 44 5.70 8.84 11.09
CA TRP A 44 4.78 7.89 11.68
C TRP A 44 5.00 6.48 11.11
N LEU A 45 5.09 6.33 9.77
CA LEU A 45 5.36 5.06 9.10
C LEU A 45 6.69 4.45 9.58
N SER A 46 7.77 5.23 9.61
CA SER A 46 9.08 4.79 10.12
C SER A 46 8.97 4.19 11.53
N LYS A 47 8.22 4.86 12.42
CA LYS A 47 7.97 4.35 13.79
C LYS A 47 7.12 3.08 13.80
N GLN A 48 6.10 2.98 12.92
CA GLN A 48 5.26 1.78 12.87
C GLN A 48 6.03 0.56 12.37
N MET A 49 6.90 0.75 11.38
CA MET A 49 7.78 -0.28 10.80
C MET A 49 8.96 -0.63 11.71
N ASP A 50 9.24 0.17 12.73
CA ASP A 50 10.39 0.02 13.64
C ASP A 50 11.72 -0.05 12.88
N ILE A 51 11.94 0.92 11.95
CA ILE A 51 13.16 1.03 11.13
C ILE A 51 14.31 1.50 12.04
N LYS A 52 15.47 0.85 11.95
CA LYS A 52 16.66 1.13 12.76
C LYS A 52 17.66 2.03 12.03
N GLY A 53 17.76 1.94 10.70
CA GLY A 53 18.52 2.86 9.87
C GLY A 53 19.69 2.25 9.08
N ASP A 54 19.82 0.93 9.07
CA ASP A 54 20.86 0.16 8.36
C ASP A 54 20.32 -1.06 7.63
N GLU A 55 19.00 -1.13 7.46
CA GLU A 55 18.30 -2.26 6.85
C GLU A 55 18.31 -2.19 5.32
N LYS A 56 18.07 -3.33 4.68
CA LYS A 56 17.64 -3.45 3.30
C LYS A 56 16.13 -3.62 3.25
N ILE A 57 15.43 -2.66 2.65
CA ILE A 57 13.97 -2.52 2.72
C ILE A 57 13.33 -2.56 1.33
N LEU A 58 12.24 -3.31 1.17
CA LEU A 58 11.44 -3.35 -0.05
C LEU A 58 10.06 -2.72 0.14
N GLU A 59 9.72 -1.74 -0.71
CA GLU A 59 8.35 -1.25 -0.89
C GLU A 59 7.66 -1.99 -2.05
N CYS A 60 6.62 -2.73 -1.74
CA CYS A 60 5.80 -3.44 -2.72
C CYS A 60 4.65 -2.55 -3.20
N GLY A 61 4.69 -2.15 -4.47
CA GLY A 61 3.76 -1.18 -5.04
C GLY A 61 4.11 0.26 -4.66
N CYS A 62 5.37 0.66 -4.86
CA CYS A 62 5.92 1.96 -4.42
C CYS A 62 5.27 3.20 -5.07
N GLY A 63 4.36 3.01 -6.02
CA GLY A 63 3.69 4.11 -6.70
C GLY A 63 4.67 5.10 -7.31
N ILE A 64 4.54 6.37 -6.93
CA ILE A 64 5.42 7.47 -7.35
C ILE A 64 6.59 7.74 -6.38
N GLY A 65 6.88 6.81 -5.47
CA GLY A 65 8.04 6.89 -4.56
C GLY A 65 7.85 7.80 -3.34
N GLY A 66 6.63 8.24 -3.05
CA GLY A 66 6.38 9.24 -2.00
C GLY A 66 6.69 8.76 -0.59
N VAL A 67 6.32 7.53 -0.24
CA VAL A 67 6.66 6.93 1.07
C VAL A 67 8.16 6.73 1.16
N MET A 68 8.75 6.08 0.16
CA MET A 68 10.18 5.79 0.10
C MET A 68 11.03 7.05 0.26
N LYS A 69 10.68 8.18 -0.41
CA LYS A 69 11.35 9.47 -0.24
C LYS A 69 11.39 9.94 1.20
N GLN A 70 10.27 9.85 1.92
CA GLN A 70 10.20 10.30 3.31
C GLN A 70 11.02 9.40 4.23
N LEU A 71 10.99 8.09 3.99
CA LEU A 71 11.78 7.13 4.77
C LEU A 71 13.28 7.28 4.49
N ALA A 72 13.69 7.41 3.23
CA ALA A 72 15.09 7.64 2.85
C ALA A 72 15.67 8.94 3.43
N THR A 73 14.84 10.01 3.51
CA THR A 73 15.23 11.26 4.18
C THR A 73 15.49 11.05 5.67
N LEU A 74 14.77 10.16 6.34
CA LEU A 74 14.90 9.88 7.76
C LEU A 74 16.04 8.89 8.07
N HIS A 75 16.32 7.99 7.12
CA HIS A 75 17.25 6.87 7.28
C HIS A 75 18.25 6.82 6.11
N PRO A 76 19.23 7.73 6.05
CA PRO A 76 20.13 7.86 4.90
C PRO A 76 21.07 6.66 4.68
N ASN A 77 21.26 5.81 5.69
CA ASN A 77 22.09 4.61 5.60
C ASN A 77 21.30 3.33 5.27
N THR A 78 19.97 3.40 5.17
CA THR A 78 19.08 2.29 4.79
C THR A 78 19.02 2.17 3.29
N ASP A 79 19.11 0.93 2.76
CA ASP A 79 19.00 0.63 1.33
C ASP A 79 17.52 0.36 0.97
N PHE A 80 16.92 1.29 0.23
CA PHE A 80 15.51 1.22 -0.16
C PHE A 80 15.33 0.74 -1.60
N HIS A 81 14.53 -0.30 -1.76
CA HIS A 81 14.09 -0.82 -3.05
C HIS A 81 12.58 -0.61 -3.20
N GLY A 82 12.15 -0.14 -4.37
CA GLY A 82 10.72 0.00 -4.71
C GLY A 82 10.36 -0.81 -5.94
N ILE A 83 9.29 -1.59 -5.90
CA ILE A 83 8.78 -2.29 -7.08
C ILE A 83 7.36 -1.86 -7.41
N ASN A 84 7.07 -1.76 -8.70
CA ASN A 84 5.74 -1.46 -9.20
C ASN A 84 5.53 -2.10 -10.58
N ILE A 85 4.29 -2.36 -10.96
CA ILE A 85 3.92 -2.84 -12.30
C ILE A 85 3.67 -1.70 -13.29
N SER A 86 3.49 -0.46 -12.83
CA SER A 86 3.18 0.71 -13.65
C SER A 86 4.44 1.45 -14.07
N ASP A 87 4.77 1.41 -15.35
CA ASP A 87 5.92 2.13 -15.95
C ASP A 87 5.76 3.65 -15.78
N GLY A 88 4.53 4.15 -15.93
CA GLY A 88 4.23 5.57 -15.79
C GLY A 88 4.49 6.09 -14.38
N GLN A 89 4.10 5.32 -13.36
CA GLN A 89 4.37 5.70 -11.97
C GLN A 89 5.86 5.60 -11.63
N LEU A 90 6.56 4.57 -12.09
CA LEU A 90 8.00 4.44 -11.84
C LEU A 90 8.81 5.56 -12.46
N LYS A 91 8.44 6.02 -13.66
CA LYS A 91 9.08 7.20 -14.27
C LYS A 91 8.95 8.47 -13.41
N ILE A 92 7.82 8.64 -12.73
CA ILE A 92 7.66 9.74 -11.76
C ILE A 92 8.50 9.47 -10.51
N ALA A 93 8.50 8.22 -10.01
CA ALA A 93 9.27 7.83 -8.82
C ALA A 93 10.78 8.07 -9.02
N GLU A 94 11.33 7.76 -10.20
CA GLU A 94 12.72 8.06 -10.56
C GLU A 94 13.03 9.57 -10.43
N GLY A 95 12.12 10.44 -10.90
CA GLY A 95 12.26 11.88 -10.72
C GLY A 95 12.15 12.35 -9.28
N VAL A 96 11.27 11.71 -8.48
CA VAL A 96 11.05 12.01 -7.05
C VAL A 96 12.25 11.58 -6.20
N LEU A 97 12.94 10.51 -6.59
CA LEU A 97 14.02 9.86 -5.84
C LEU A 97 15.42 10.18 -6.38
N LYS A 98 15.55 10.98 -7.42
CA LYS A 98 16.81 11.26 -8.15
C LYS A 98 17.98 11.73 -7.28
N ASP A 99 17.68 12.35 -6.14
CA ASP A 99 18.68 12.89 -5.21
C ASP A 99 18.98 11.94 -4.03
N PHE A 100 18.50 10.68 -4.11
CA PHE A 100 18.64 9.67 -3.07
C PHE A 100 19.43 8.45 -3.60
N ASP A 101 20.74 8.41 -3.35
CA ASP A 101 21.61 7.32 -3.80
C ASP A 101 21.29 5.97 -3.13
N ASN A 102 20.57 6.02 -2.01
CA ASN A 102 20.11 4.85 -1.26
C ASN A 102 18.71 4.36 -1.67
N CYS A 103 18.20 4.82 -2.81
CA CYS A 103 16.89 4.41 -3.36
C CYS A 103 17.05 3.83 -4.76
N SER A 104 16.40 2.71 -5.02
CA SER A 104 16.29 2.11 -6.36
C SER A 104 14.86 1.67 -6.66
N THR A 105 14.46 1.69 -7.92
CA THR A 105 13.14 1.23 -8.35
C THR A 105 13.25 0.24 -9.52
N SER A 106 12.29 -0.69 -9.62
CA SER A 106 12.22 -1.62 -10.75
C SER A 106 10.78 -2.06 -11.07
N ILE A 107 10.56 -2.40 -12.36
CA ILE A 107 9.27 -2.95 -12.83
C ILE A 107 9.20 -4.42 -12.45
N GLN A 108 8.43 -4.75 -11.41
CA GLN A 108 8.22 -6.12 -10.97
C GLN A 108 6.82 -6.28 -10.36
N SER A 109 6.31 -7.51 -10.38
CA SER A 109 5.14 -7.91 -9.60
C SER A 109 5.59 -8.42 -8.23
N TYR A 110 4.96 -7.95 -7.16
CA TYR A 110 5.22 -8.42 -5.80
C TYR A 110 4.57 -9.79 -5.48
N MET A 111 3.94 -10.45 -6.46
CA MET A 111 3.48 -11.84 -6.35
C MET A 111 4.57 -12.85 -6.73
N ASN A 112 5.58 -12.40 -7.48
CA ASN A 112 6.72 -13.22 -7.91
C ASN A 112 7.84 -12.27 -8.34
N THR A 113 8.74 -11.97 -7.43
CA THR A 113 9.87 -11.05 -7.65
C THR A 113 11.11 -11.77 -8.16
N ASN A 114 12.05 -11.01 -8.71
CA ASN A 114 13.35 -11.52 -9.13
C ASN A 114 14.40 -11.52 -7.99
N TYR A 115 13.98 -11.23 -6.77
CA TYR A 115 14.89 -11.21 -5.61
C TYR A 115 15.15 -12.63 -5.09
N GLU A 116 16.35 -12.83 -4.58
CA GLU A 116 16.75 -14.07 -3.91
C GLU A 116 15.98 -14.25 -2.58
N ASP A 117 15.93 -15.49 -2.09
CA ASP A 117 15.42 -15.80 -0.76
C ASP A 117 16.20 -15.03 0.31
N ASN A 118 15.53 -14.64 1.38
CA ASN A 118 16.16 -14.01 2.54
C ASN A 118 17.00 -12.75 2.19
N THR A 119 16.48 -11.90 1.31
CA THR A 119 17.16 -10.68 0.84
C THR A 119 16.91 -9.46 1.73
N PHE A 120 15.70 -9.28 2.24
CA PHE A 120 15.27 -8.04 2.89
C PHE A 120 15.10 -8.20 4.41
N ASP A 121 15.48 -7.15 5.13
CA ASP A 121 15.24 -7.02 6.57
C ASP A 121 13.79 -6.58 6.84
N LEU A 122 13.20 -5.80 5.92
CA LEU A 122 11.82 -5.35 5.98
C LEU A 122 11.19 -5.34 4.57
N VAL A 123 10.01 -5.90 4.46
CA VAL A 123 9.12 -5.76 3.28
C VAL A 123 7.86 -5.03 3.72
N TYR A 124 7.40 -4.04 2.93
CA TYR A 124 6.17 -3.34 3.31
C TYR A 124 5.24 -3.04 2.13
N PHE A 125 3.97 -2.92 2.47
CA PHE A 125 2.86 -2.54 1.60
C PHE A 125 2.15 -1.32 2.19
N CYS A 126 1.91 -0.31 1.35
CA CYS A 126 1.15 0.87 1.72
C CYS A 126 -0.03 1.07 0.76
N GLU A 127 -1.19 0.49 1.09
CA GLU A 127 -2.40 0.46 0.26
C GLU A 127 -2.13 -0.07 -1.16
N SER A 128 -1.41 -1.18 -1.25
CA SER A 128 -1.02 -1.80 -2.52
C SER A 128 -1.33 -3.29 -2.61
N MET A 129 -1.47 -3.99 -1.47
CA MET A 129 -1.63 -5.44 -1.44
C MET A 129 -2.99 -5.89 -2.01
N GLY A 130 -4.03 -5.09 -1.89
CA GLY A 130 -5.39 -5.43 -2.31
C GLY A 130 -5.58 -5.67 -3.81
N TYR A 131 -4.60 -5.32 -4.66
CA TYR A 131 -4.66 -5.55 -6.11
C TYR A 131 -4.27 -6.96 -6.54
N ALA A 132 -3.80 -7.80 -5.64
CA ALA A 132 -3.24 -9.11 -5.95
C ALA A 132 -3.88 -10.26 -5.16
N ASN A 133 -3.50 -11.49 -5.49
CA ASN A 133 -3.87 -12.65 -4.70
C ASN A 133 -3.15 -12.60 -3.35
N PHE A 134 -3.90 -12.63 -2.27
CA PHE A 134 -3.38 -12.49 -0.92
C PHE A 134 -2.35 -13.58 -0.58
N GLU A 135 -2.62 -14.84 -0.94
CA GLU A 135 -1.74 -15.96 -0.61
C GLU A 135 -0.41 -15.90 -1.37
N ASP A 136 -0.45 -15.54 -2.67
CA ASP A 136 0.74 -15.41 -3.49
C ASP A 136 1.63 -14.27 -2.97
N VAL A 137 1.03 -13.13 -2.62
CA VAL A 137 1.73 -11.98 -2.03
C VAL A 137 2.41 -12.35 -0.72
N MET A 138 1.70 -13.05 0.17
CA MET A 138 2.26 -13.44 1.47
C MET A 138 3.39 -14.46 1.33
N LYS A 139 3.21 -15.47 0.48
CA LYS A 139 4.26 -16.48 0.21
C LYS A 139 5.54 -15.82 -0.32
N GLU A 140 5.39 -14.91 -1.27
CA GLU A 140 6.53 -14.20 -1.83
C GLU A 140 7.20 -13.27 -0.81
N ALA A 141 6.43 -12.50 -0.05
CA ALA A 141 6.98 -11.67 1.03
C ALA A 141 7.76 -12.48 2.06
N ILE A 142 7.23 -13.64 2.48
CA ILE A 142 7.91 -14.55 3.41
C ILE A 142 9.19 -15.10 2.78
N ARG A 143 9.19 -15.47 1.49
CA ARG A 143 10.36 -16.01 0.80
C ARG A 143 11.52 -15.03 0.81
N ILE A 144 11.26 -13.78 0.42
CA ILE A 144 12.31 -12.75 0.28
C ILE A 144 12.74 -12.09 1.59
N LEU A 145 11.96 -12.24 2.68
CA LEU A 145 12.34 -11.77 4.02
C LEU A 145 13.44 -12.66 4.62
N LYS A 146 14.45 -12.03 5.23
CA LYS A 146 15.44 -12.71 6.07
C LYS A 146 14.79 -13.39 7.29
N PRO A 147 15.40 -14.40 7.89
CA PRO A 147 15.00 -14.89 9.22
C PRO A 147 14.94 -13.72 10.22
N ASN A 148 13.88 -13.62 11.00
CA ASN A 148 13.55 -12.50 11.88
C ASN A 148 13.27 -11.16 11.16
N GLY A 149 13.24 -11.12 9.83
CA GLY A 149 12.84 -9.97 9.04
C GLY A 149 11.38 -9.59 9.29
N LYS A 150 11.02 -8.35 9.01
CA LYS A 150 9.70 -7.80 9.33
C LYS A 150 8.85 -7.64 8.06
N LEU A 151 7.56 -7.94 8.19
CA LEU A 151 6.54 -7.58 7.19
C LEU A 151 5.64 -6.50 7.77
N TYR A 152 5.57 -5.34 7.12
CA TYR A 152 4.62 -4.30 7.48
C TYR A 152 3.54 -4.14 6.42
N ILE A 153 2.30 -4.13 6.84
CA ILE A 153 1.12 -3.98 5.99
C ILE A 153 0.33 -2.78 6.50
N ASN A 154 0.15 -1.78 5.65
CA ASN A 154 -0.73 -0.64 5.91
C ASN A 154 -1.82 -0.65 4.83
N GLU A 155 -3.05 -0.98 5.21
CA GLU A 155 -4.10 -1.32 4.26
C GLU A 155 -5.46 -0.71 4.58
N ILE A 156 -6.31 -0.67 3.54
CA ILE A 156 -7.72 -0.37 3.65
C ILE A 156 -8.44 -1.62 4.18
N VAL A 157 -9.17 -1.46 5.27
CA VAL A 157 -9.95 -2.53 5.90
C VAL A 157 -11.39 -2.10 6.10
N THR A 158 -12.30 -3.04 6.33
CA THR A 158 -13.66 -2.72 6.75
C THR A 158 -13.71 -2.15 8.17
N LYS A 159 -14.72 -1.37 8.48
CA LYS A 159 -14.92 -0.74 9.81
C LYS A 159 -15.12 -1.76 10.95
N CYS A 160 -15.62 -2.94 10.63
CA CYS A 160 -15.87 -4.05 11.54
C CYS A 160 -15.83 -5.36 10.74
N ASP A 161 -15.98 -6.50 11.40
CA ASP A 161 -16.10 -7.80 10.77
C ASP A 161 -17.23 -7.76 9.72
N GLU A 162 -17.03 -8.41 8.59
CA GLU A 162 -17.93 -8.32 7.43
C GLU A 162 -19.36 -8.78 7.76
N ASP A 163 -19.51 -9.81 8.61
CA ASP A 163 -20.79 -10.34 9.08
C ASP A 163 -21.62 -9.35 9.92
N LYS A 164 -20.98 -8.26 10.39
CA LYS A 164 -21.62 -7.17 11.15
C LYS A 164 -22.00 -5.97 10.30
N LEU A 165 -21.72 -6.01 9.00
CA LEU A 165 -22.12 -4.96 8.07
C LEU A 165 -23.59 -5.10 7.71
N SER A 166 -24.31 -3.97 7.63
CA SER A 166 -25.67 -3.95 7.09
C SER A 166 -25.65 -4.27 5.58
N LYS A 167 -26.77 -4.74 5.03
CA LYS A 167 -26.91 -4.99 3.58
C LYS A 167 -26.46 -3.79 2.74
N LYS A 168 -26.86 -2.58 3.11
CA LYS A 168 -26.45 -1.35 2.39
C LYS A 168 -24.94 -1.13 2.43
N GLU A 169 -24.28 -1.45 3.54
CA GLU A 169 -22.84 -1.32 3.67
C GLU A 169 -22.10 -2.38 2.86
N LEU A 170 -22.62 -3.60 2.81
CA LEU A 170 -22.09 -4.66 1.95
C LEU A 170 -22.22 -4.29 0.46
N ASP A 171 -23.38 -3.77 0.03
CA ASP A 171 -23.57 -3.30 -1.34
C ASP A 171 -22.58 -2.18 -1.71
N ASN A 172 -22.32 -1.24 -0.79
CA ASN A 172 -21.35 -0.18 -0.98
C ASN A 172 -19.91 -0.71 -1.00
N LEU A 173 -19.58 -1.70 -0.17
CA LEU A 173 -18.27 -2.35 -0.15
C LEU A 173 -18.01 -3.10 -1.46
N ASN A 174 -18.96 -3.90 -1.93
CA ASN A 174 -18.86 -4.62 -3.19
C ASN A 174 -18.70 -3.65 -4.37
N HIS A 175 -19.46 -2.56 -4.39
CA HIS A 175 -19.30 -1.53 -5.40
C HIS A 175 -17.90 -0.88 -5.36
N PHE A 176 -17.32 -0.66 -4.19
CA PHE A 176 -15.95 -0.16 -4.05
C PHE A 176 -14.95 -1.19 -4.60
N ILE A 177 -15.04 -2.45 -4.20
CA ILE A 177 -14.16 -3.54 -4.65
C ILE A 177 -14.19 -3.64 -6.18
N ASP A 178 -15.38 -3.66 -6.79
CA ASP A 178 -15.54 -3.77 -8.24
C ASP A 178 -15.01 -2.53 -8.98
N SER A 179 -15.22 -1.34 -8.41
CA SER A 179 -14.82 -0.08 -9.05
C SER A 179 -13.31 0.16 -9.01
N TRP A 180 -12.65 -0.25 -7.94
CA TRP A 180 -11.22 -0.03 -7.73
C TRP A 180 -10.38 -1.28 -7.98
N PHE A 181 -11.01 -2.43 -8.22
CA PHE A 181 -10.34 -3.74 -8.38
C PHE A 181 -9.47 -4.09 -7.18
N TYR A 182 -9.89 -3.64 -6.00
CA TYR A 182 -9.13 -3.68 -4.77
C TYR A 182 -9.83 -4.56 -3.75
N ASN A 183 -9.21 -5.68 -3.39
CA ASN A 183 -9.73 -6.57 -2.35
C ASN A 183 -9.61 -5.88 -0.98
N VAL A 184 -10.72 -5.87 -0.25
CA VAL A 184 -10.78 -5.32 1.12
C VAL A 184 -11.20 -6.43 2.07
N TYR A 185 -10.50 -6.56 3.16
CA TYR A 185 -10.77 -7.54 4.22
C TYR A 185 -10.99 -6.82 5.55
N ASP A 186 -11.66 -7.47 6.50
CA ASP A 186 -11.62 -7.04 7.90
C ASP A 186 -10.29 -7.48 8.56
N ILE A 187 -9.98 -6.86 9.70
CA ILE A 187 -8.72 -7.13 10.43
C ILE A 187 -8.59 -8.60 10.83
N LYS A 188 -9.69 -9.21 11.33
CA LYS A 188 -9.70 -10.61 11.76
C LYS A 188 -9.41 -11.55 10.58
N THR A 189 -10.00 -11.28 9.43
CA THR A 189 -9.77 -12.05 8.20
C THR A 189 -8.32 -11.97 7.76
N ILE A 190 -7.68 -10.78 7.80
CA ILE A 190 -6.25 -10.64 7.47
C ILE A 190 -5.39 -11.48 8.42
N ILE A 191 -5.61 -11.35 9.72
CA ILE A 191 -4.84 -12.11 10.73
C ILE A 191 -4.99 -13.62 10.51
N ASN A 192 -6.22 -14.11 10.39
CA ASN A 192 -6.49 -15.54 10.18
C ASN A 192 -5.86 -16.08 8.88
N LYS A 193 -5.88 -15.29 7.80
CA LYS A 193 -5.23 -15.68 6.53
C LYS A 193 -3.72 -15.79 6.68
N VAL A 194 -3.08 -14.84 7.36
CA VAL A 194 -1.63 -14.88 7.62
C VAL A 194 -1.27 -16.06 8.50
N GLU A 195 -1.99 -16.30 9.60
CA GLU A 195 -1.80 -17.45 10.48
C GLU A 195 -1.91 -18.78 9.74
N LYS A 196 -2.90 -18.91 8.84
CA LYS A 196 -3.08 -20.12 8.04
C LYS A 196 -1.91 -20.38 7.07
N ILE A 197 -1.30 -19.34 6.53
CA ILE A 197 -0.11 -19.47 5.66
C ILE A 197 1.10 -19.92 6.51
N GLY A 198 1.23 -19.40 7.72
CA GLY A 198 2.34 -19.68 8.64
C GLY A 198 3.60 -18.88 8.30
N GLY A 199 4.64 -19.08 9.10
CA GLY A 199 5.96 -18.43 8.91
C GLY A 199 6.03 -16.97 9.37
N LEU A 200 4.95 -16.40 9.93
CA LEU A 200 4.90 -15.03 10.44
C LEU A 200 4.24 -14.98 11.82
N GLU A 201 4.82 -14.20 12.72
CA GLU A 201 4.29 -13.88 14.05
C GLU A 201 3.78 -12.44 14.06
N LEU A 202 2.52 -12.21 14.47
CA LEU A 202 1.97 -10.86 14.62
C LEU A 202 2.59 -10.16 15.84
N ILE A 203 3.28 -9.04 15.61
CA ILE A 203 3.86 -8.21 16.69
C ILE A 203 2.84 -7.18 17.18
N LYS A 204 2.18 -6.49 16.25
CA LYS A 204 1.15 -5.48 16.57
C LYS A 204 0.21 -5.25 15.40
N ASN A 205 -0.99 -4.77 15.73
CA ASN A 205 -1.90 -4.16 14.76
C ASN A 205 -2.53 -2.89 15.36
N ASN A 206 -2.84 -1.92 14.51
CA ASN A 206 -3.56 -0.72 14.88
C ASN A 206 -4.66 -0.44 13.85
N ARG A 207 -5.72 0.22 14.29
CA ARG A 207 -6.77 0.74 13.42
C ARG A 207 -6.80 2.26 13.50
N PHE A 208 -6.92 2.92 12.36
CA PHE A 208 -7.10 4.37 12.32
C PHE A 208 -8.22 4.75 11.34
N VAL A 209 -8.87 5.87 11.62
CA VAL A 209 -10.18 6.21 11.01
C VAL A 209 -10.09 7.38 10.04
N LYS A 210 -8.95 8.06 9.95
CA LYS A 210 -8.87 9.33 9.23
C LYS A 210 -8.65 9.12 7.72
N PRO A 211 -9.67 9.40 6.87
CA PRO A 211 -9.45 9.44 5.42
C PRO A 211 -8.59 10.64 5.04
N SER A 212 -7.77 10.50 4.00
CA SER A 212 -6.99 11.60 3.46
C SER A 212 -7.89 12.64 2.81
N ILE A 213 -7.80 13.90 3.28
CA ILE A 213 -8.55 15.03 2.72
C ILE A 213 -8.05 15.32 1.29
N HIS A 214 -6.76 15.22 1.04
CA HIS A 214 -6.19 15.44 -0.29
C HIS A 214 -6.71 14.40 -1.28
N TRP A 215 -6.69 13.12 -0.91
CA TRP A 215 -7.25 12.04 -1.70
C TRP A 215 -8.75 12.23 -1.99
N MET A 216 -9.55 12.47 -0.97
CA MET A 216 -10.99 12.68 -1.10
C MET A 216 -11.33 13.86 -2.03
N ASN A 217 -10.58 14.97 -1.93
CA ASN A 217 -10.77 16.14 -2.77
C ASN A 217 -10.32 15.88 -4.23
N ALA A 218 -9.22 15.16 -4.45
CA ALA A 218 -8.78 14.79 -5.78
C ALA A 218 -9.81 13.91 -6.48
N VAL A 219 -10.28 12.85 -5.83
CA VAL A 219 -11.30 11.95 -6.37
C VAL A 219 -12.61 12.68 -6.67
N ARG A 220 -13.04 13.63 -5.82
CA ARG A 220 -14.24 14.45 -6.05
C ARG A 220 -14.13 15.35 -7.27
N LYS A 221 -12.94 15.85 -7.58
CA LYS A 221 -12.71 16.84 -8.67
C LYS A 221 -12.38 16.19 -10.01
N THR A 222 -11.96 14.92 -10.02
CA THR A 222 -11.52 14.24 -11.23
C THR A 222 -12.64 13.44 -11.89
N GLU A 223 -12.42 13.03 -13.15
CA GLU A 223 -13.31 12.10 -13.84
C GLU A 223 -13.35 10.71 -13.21
N LEU A 224 -12.46 10.39 -12.25
CA LEU A 224 -12.54 9.17 -11.47
C LEU A 224 -13.91 8.98 -10.85
N LYS A 225 -14.55 10.08 -10.41
CA LYS A 225 -15.94 10.06 -9.94
C LYS A 225 -16.93 9.58 -11.02
N LYS A 226 -16.68 9.93 -12.29
CA LYS A 226 -17.54 9.51 -13.43
C LYS A 226 -17.27 8.04 -13.79
N ILE A 227 -16.00 7.63 -13.81
CA ILE A 227 -15.59 6.27 -14.16
C ILE A 227 -16.11 5.26 -13.13
N HIS A 228 -16.09 5.62 -11.87
CA HIS A 228 -16.49 4.73 -10.78
C HIS A 228 -17.95 4.90 -10.35
N ASN A 229 -18.77 5.75 -11.04
CA ASN A 229 -20.15 6.05 -10.65
C ASN A 229 -20.33 6.34 -9.13
N ALA A 230 -19.26 6.80 -8.49
CA ALA A 230 -19.16 6.90 -7.06
C ALA A 230 -20.10 8.00 -6.53
N LYS A 231 -21.25 7.63 -6.08
CA LYS A 231 -22.07 8.44 -5.16
C LYS A 231 -21.37 8.44 -3.80
N TRP A 232 -20.38 9.33 -3.63
CA TRP A 232 -19.62 9.49 -2.38
C TRP A 232 -20.46 9.97 -1.18
N SER A 233 -21.77 10.14 -1.34
CA SER A 233 -22.71 10.32 -0.23
C SER A 233 -22.79 9.08 0.68
N ASN A 234 -22.36 7.91 0.21
CA ASN A 234 -22.29 6.67 0.95
C ASN A 234 -20.83 6.20 0.98
N ILE A 235 -20.03 6.78 1.88
CA ILE A 235 -18.65 6.30 2.13
C ILE A 235 -18.76 4.82 2.49
N PRO A 236 -18.05 3.91 1.76
CA PRO A 236 -18.02 2.51 2.12
C PRO A 236 -17.57 2.35 3.57
N PRO A 237 -17.91 1.27 4.27
CA PRO A 237 -17.55 1.06 5.67
C PRO A 237 -16.05 0.77 5.83
N LEU A 238 -15.19 1.70 5.39
CA LEU A 238 -13.75 1.53 5.30
C LEU A 238 -13.00 2.29 6.39
N ARG A 239 -11.85 1.76 6.76
CA ARG A 239 -10.87 2.32 7.70
C ARG A 239 -9.46 1.99 7.20
N GLY A 240 -8.46 2.68 7.73
CA GLY A 240 -7.08 2.26 7.63
C GLY A 240 -6.71 1.34 8.79
N ALA A 241 -5.86 0.36 8.55
CA ALA A 241 -5.21 -0.43 9.57
C ALA A 241 -3.77 -0.73 9.20
N ASP A 242 -2.92 -0.95 10.21
CA ASP A 242 -1.58 -1.46 10.02
C ASP A 242 -1.32 -2.72 10.82
N PHE A 243 -0.40 -3.52 10.32
CA PHE A 243 0.06 -4.77 10.92
C PHE A 243 1.58 -4.84 10.80
N LEU A 244 2.24 -5.23 11.87
CA LEU A 244 3.65 -5.57 11.86
C LEU A 244 3.81 -7.03 12.26
N TYR A 245 4.42 -7.82 11.38
CA TYR A 245 4.77 -9.21 11.58
C TYR A 245 6.28 -9.39 11.62
N ARG A 246 6.73 -10.49 12.23
CA ARG A 246 8.10 -10.98 12.17
C ARG A 246 8.12 -12.37 11.55
N LYS A 247 9.07 -12.64 10.66
CA LYS A 247 9.32 -13.98 10.11
C LYS A 247 9.93 -14.88 11.20
N ILE A 248 9.32 -16.03 11.43
CA ILE A 248 9.74 -17.07 12.37
C ILE A 248 10.34 -18.26 11.66
#